data_b279f68df1fd865f88b6b6c00a1654aa
#
_entry.id   b279f68df1fd865f88b6b6c00a1654aa
#
_cell.length_a   1.000
_cell.length_b   1.000
_cell.length_c   1.000
_cell.angle_alpha   90.00
_cell.angle_beta   90.00
_cell.angle_gamma   90.00
#
_symmetry.space_group_name_H-M   'P 1'
#
loop_
_entity.id
_entity.type
_entity.pdbx_description
1 polymer ?
#
loop_
_entity_poly.entity_id
_entity_poly.type
_entity_poly.pdbx_seq_one_letter_code
_entity_poly.pdbx_strand_id
1 'polypeptide(L)'
;VLLACLFLGIAVFLLTPWVLIPLVRFFGVALRGQTGKLALANSLRSPKRTVSTGRAVLVGTLVISAVLTSHSVMSASIAQEIDRISPISAYAPFGESTTTNGSASVTKAHEVADKIRGTKNVEAVSVGSAAGVIEYTAKPDNADSANLKDNVIALSNDDLHKVATGESGTNLKNDEVLVPQDIWDLGKFDNNTRLKVSGPLGEIELKPVKANTKEPFFVVSPETGAQVQNASDP
;
A
#
# COMPACT_ATOMS: atom_id res chain seq x y z
N VAL A 1 22.08 -10.15 7.47
CA VAL A 1 21.45 -11.03 6.47
C VAL A 1 22.25 -11.01 5.16
N LEU A 2 22.50 -9.88 4.51
CA LEU A 2 23.24 -9.75 3.23
C LEU A 2 24.62 -10.40 3.24
N LEU A 3 25.42 -10.16 4.29
CA LEU A 3 26.73 -10.78 4.48
C LEU A 3 26.64 -12.32 4.58
N ALA A 4 25.66 -12.82 5.31
CA ALA A 4 25.45 -14.27 5.45
C ALA A 4 25.08 -14.93 4.11
N CYS A 5 24.22 -14.30 3.31
CA CYS A 5 23.86 -14.77 1.98
C CYS A 5 25.07 -14.78 1.03
N LEU A 6 25.93 -13.75 1.11
CA LEU A 6 27.15 -13.67 0.30
C LEU A 6 28.13 -14.80 0.66
N PHE A 7 28.37 -15.02 1.96
CA PHE A 7 29.23 -16.12 2.41
C PHE A 7 28.69 -17.48 2.05
N LEU A 8 27.37 -17.68 2.15
CA LEU A 8 26.71 -18.90 1.71
C LEU A 8 26.92 -19.14 0.21
N GLY A 9 26.73 -18.11 -0.62
CA GLY A 9 26.95 -18.19 -2.07
C GLY A 9 28.39 -18.58 -2.43
N ILE A 10 29.38 -17.97 -1.76
CA ILE A 10 30.79 -18.31 -1.94
C ILE A 10 31.08 -19.74 -1.48
N ALA A 11 30.54 -20.18 -0.36
CA ALA A 11 30.70 -21.55 0.14
C ALA A 11 30.13 -22.59 -0.84
N VAL A 12 28.92 -22.35 -1.36
CA VAL A 12 28.30 -23.23 -2.36
C VAL A 12 29.14 -23.28 -3.63
N PHE A 13 29.66 -22.14 -4.10
CA PHE A 13 30.51 -22.09 -5.28
C PHE A 13 31.84 -22.86 -5.11
N LEU A 14 32.46 -22.78 -3.93
CA LEU A 14 33.69 -23.51 -3.58
C LEU A 14 33.43 -25.01 -3.42
N LEU A 15 32.28 -25.41 -2.84
CA LEU A 15 31.89 -26.81 -2.65
C LEU A 15 31.42 -27.50 -3.93
N THR A 16 31.07 -26.76 -4.96
CA THR A 16 30.54 -27.27 -6.23
C THR A 16 31.35 -28.44 -6.80
N PRO A 17 32.71 -28.41 -6.90
CA PRO A 17 33.47 -29.53 -7.48
C PRO A 17 33.37 -30.78 -6.62
N TRP A 18 33.31 -30.64 -5.30
CA TRP A 18 33.22 -31.77 -4.37
C TRP A 18 31.86 -32.46 -4.38
N VAL A 19 30.82 -31.72 -4.63
CA VAL A 19 29.42 -32.21 -4.70
C VAL A 19 29.08 -32.71 -6.09
N LEU A 20 29.50 -32.00 -7.13
CA LEU A 20 29.08 -32.26 -8.52
C LEU A 20 29.65 -33.61 -9.03
N ILE A 21 30.91 -33.95 -8.70
CA ILE A 21 31.53 -35.19 -9.18
C ILE A 21 30.81 -36.43 -8.61
N PRO A 22 30.58 -36.57 -7.29
CA PRO A 22 29.81 -37.71 -6.78
C PRO A 22 28.37 -37.71 -7.26
N LEU A 23 27.75 -36.53 -7.43
CA LEU A 23 26.38 -36.43 -7.95
C LEU A 23 26.28 -36.96 -9.38
N VAL A 24 27.22 -36.61 -10.29
CA VAL A 24 27.28 -37.10 -11.66
C VAL A 24 27.49 -38.61 -11.66
N ARG A 25 28.32 -39.16 -10.76
CA ARG A 25 28.48 -40.62 -10.61
C ARG A 25 27.19 -41.28 -10.16
N PHE A 26 26.53 -40.75 -9.19
CA PHE A 26 25.27 -41.30 -8.65
C PHE A 26 24.18 -41.35 -9.73
N PHE A 27 23.94 -40.23 -10.42
CA PHE A 27 22.97 -40.18 -11.51
C PHE A 27 23.38 -41.03 -12.71
N GLY A 28 24.68 -41.13 -13.00
CA GLY A 28 25.17 -41.96 -14.06
C GLY A 28 24.93 -43.46 -13.83
N VAL A 29 24.93 -43.91 -12.56
CA VAL A 29 24.54 -45.28 -12.19
C VAL A 29 23.03 -45.47 -12.30
N ALA A 30 22.23 -44.46 -12.01
CA ALA A 30 20.78 -44.53 -12.12
C ALA A 30 20.29 -44.55 -13.58
N LEU A 31 21.04 -44.00 -14.51
CA LEU A 31 20.76 -44.04 -15.95
C LEU A 31 21.17 -45.41 -16.54
N ARG A 32 20.27 -46.38 -16.44
CA ARG A 32 20.45 -47.77 -16.97
C ARG A 32 20.34 -47.80 -18.50
N GLY A 33 21.40 -47.40 -19.21
CA GLY A 33 21.42 -47.48 -20.67
C GLY A 33 22.82 -47.26 -21.24
N GLN A 34 23.06 -47.67 -22.48
CA GLN A 34 24.36 -47.47 -23.16
C GLN A 34 24.69 -45.98 -23.31
N THR A 35 23.70 -45.16 -23.62
CA THR A 35 23.81 -43.71 -23.71
C THR A 35 24.20 -43.05 -22.38
N GLY A 36 23.64 -43.50 -21.25
CA GLY A 36 23.99 -43.01 -19.92
C GLY A 36 25.44 -43.32 -19.51
N LYS A 37 25.91 -44.54 -19.84
CA LYS A 37 27.30 -44.96 -19.60
C LYS A 37 28.30 -44.14 -20.44
N LEU A 38 27.99 -43.86 -21.70
CA LEU A 38 28.82 -43.04 -22.58
C LEU A 38 28.85 -41.55 -22.11
N ALA A 39 27.70 -41.01 -21.70
CA ALA A 39 27.62 -39.66 -21.16
C ALA A 39 28.43 -39.51 -19.86
N LEU A 40 28.33 -40.51 -18.97
CA LEU A 40 29.11 -40.58 -17.73
C LEU A 40 30.61 -40.64 -18.00
N ALA A 41 31.03 -41.56 -18.90
CA ALA A 41 32.44 -41.71 -19.28
C ALA A 41 33.00 -40.40 -19.88
N ASN A 42 32.26 -39.75 -20.75
CA ASN A 42 32.65 -38.46 -21.32
C ASN A 42 32.75 -37.34 -20.27
N SER A 43 31.78 -37.27 -19.34
CA SER A 43 31.78 -36.25 -18.25
C SER A 43 32.97 -36.47 -17.30
N LEU A 44 33.32 -37.72 -17.01
CA LEU A 44 34.44 -38.04 -16.13
C LEU A 44 35.82 -37.93 -16.79
N ARG A 45 35.88 -37.97 -18.14
CA ARG A 45 37.11 -37.84 -18.90
C ARG A 45 37.67 -36.40 -18.83
N SER A 46 36.81 -35.38 -18.64
CA SER A 46 37.21 -34.00 -18.54
C SER A 46 36.55 -33.33 -17.33
N PRO A 47 36.91 -33.67 -16.10
CA PRO A 47 36.20 -33.21 -14.90
C PRO A 47 36.25 -31.67 -14.74
N LYS A 48 37.34 -31.03 -15.17
CA LYS A 48 37.45 -29.55 -15.12
C LYS A 48 36.40 -28.87 -16.00
N ARG A 49 36.14 -29.40 -17.20
CA ARG A 49 35.14 -28.87 -18.12
C ARG A 49 33.72 -29.08 -17.58
N THR A 50 33.45 -30.27 -17.05
CA THR A 50 32.16 -30.61 -16.44
C THR A 50 31.85 -29.69 -15.24
N VAL A 51 32.85 -29.49 -14.37
CA VAL A 51 32.70 -28.56 -13.22
C VAL A 51 32.50 -27.12 -13.68
N SER A 52 33.23 -26.66 -14.70
CA SER A 52 33.04 -25.27 -15.23
C SER A 52 31.64 -25.08 -15.79
N THR A 53 31.13 -26.01 -16.59
CA THR A 53 29.78 -25.94 -17.13
C THR A 53 28.72 -26.01 -16.00
N GLY A 54 28.92 -26.91 -15.03
CA GLY A 54 28.04 -27.01 -13.87
C GLY A 54 27.99 -25.75 -13.04
N ARG A 55 29.14 -25.07 -12.87
CA ARG A 55 29.18 -23.77 -12.20
C ARG A 55 28.42 -22.69 -12.97
N ALA A 56 28.57 -22.63 -14.28
CA ALA A 56 27.86 -21.67 -15.11
C ALA A 56 26.33 -21.84 -15.02
N VAL A 57 25.85 -23.10 -15.08
CA VAL A 57 24.43 -23.41 -14.91
C VAL A 57 23.96 -23.05 -13.50
N LEU A 58 24.74 -23.38 -12.47
CA LEU A 58 24.40 -23.07 -11.08
C LEU A 58 24.29 -21.56 -10.85
N VAL A 59 25.25 -20.79 -11.35
CA VAL A 59 25.19 -19.30 -11.25
C VAL A 59 23.98 -18.77 -12.01
N GLY A 60 23.71 -19.27 -13.22
CA GLY A 60 22.55 -18.85 -14.01
C GLY A 60 21.22 -19.13 -13.29
N THR A 61 21.04 -20.33 -12.76
CA THR A 61 19.82 -20.67 -12.00
C THR A 61 19.70 -19.87 -10.70
N LEU A 62 20.81 -19.62 -10.02
CA LEU A 62 20.82 -18.83 -8.78
C LEU A 62 20.42 -17.38 -9.07
N VAL A 63 20.93 -16.77 -10.13
CA VAL A 63 20.56 -15.40 -10.54
C VAL A 63 19.09 -15.34 -10.90
N ILE A 64 18.58 -16.28 -11.71
CA ILE A 64 17.16 -16.30 -12.08
C ILE A 64 16.27 -16.46 -10.83
N SER A 65 16.63 -17.39 -9.94
CA SER A 65 15.89 -17.61 -8.70
C SER A 65 15.90 -16.36 -7.81
N ALA A 66 17.04 -15.69 -7.69
CA ALA A 66 17.16 -14.46 -6.91
C ALA A 66 16.28 -13.34 -7.47
N VAL A 67 16.26 -13.17 -8.79
CA VAL A 67 15.40 -12.16 -9.45
C VAL A 67 13.93 -12.47 -9.24
N LEU A 68 13.51 -13.71 -9.45
CA LEU A 68 12.11 -14.13 -9.26
C LEU A 68 11.66 -13.96 -7.80
N THR A 69 12.51 -14.35 -6.85
CA THR A 69 12.22 -14.20 -5.42
C THR A 69 12.16 -12.73 -5.02
N SER A 70 13.10 -11.92 -5.50
CA SER A 70 13.10 -10.48 -5.23
C SER A 70 11.85 -9.80 -5.77
N HIS A 71 11.43 -10.16 -6.99
CA HIS A 71 10.21 -9.63 -7.58
C HIS A 71 8.97 -10.03 -6.77
N SER A 72 8.85 -11.28 -6.34
CA SER A 72 7.69 -11.73 -5.55
C SER A 72 7.63 -11.07 -4.17
N VAL A 73 8.77 -10.94 -3.48
CA VAL A 73 8.85 -10.26 -2.18
C VAL A 73 8.52 -8.77 -2.33
N MET A 74 9.07 -8.12 -3.36
CA MET A 74 8.81 -6.70 -3.62
C MET A 74 7.33 -6.45 -3.94
N SER A 75 6.71 -7.28 -4.77
CA SER A 75 5.28 -7.19 -5.09
C SER A 75 4.41 -7.36 -3.86
N ALA A 76 4.70 -8.35 -3.02
CA ALA A 76 3.98 -8.59 -1.78
C ALA A 76 4.15 -7.43 -0.78
N SER A 77 5.37 -6.90 -0.65
CA SER A 77 5.64 -5.77 0.24
C SER A 77 4.96 -4.49 -0.23
N ILE A 78 4.93 -4.23 -1.54
CA ILE A 78 4.22 -3.08 -2.12
C ILE A 78 2.72 -3.22 -1.91
N ALA A 79 2.13 -4.39 -2.17
CA ALA A 79 0.71 -4.62 -1.94
C ALA A 79 0.34 -4.40 -0.47
N GLN A 80 1.11 -4.96 0.46
CA GLN A 80 0.88 -4.79 1.89
C GLN A 80 1.05 -3.33 2.34
N GLU A 81 2.01 -2.60 1.77
CA GLU A 81 2.20 -1.18 2.09
C GLU A 81 1.09 -0.31 1.49
N ILE A 82 0.60 -0.63 0.29
CA ILE A 82 -0.56 0.06 -0.31
C ILE A 82 -1.81 -0.15 0.56
N ASP A 83 -2.09 -1.39 0.98
CA ASP A 83 -3.23 -1.68 1.86
C ASP A 83 -3.12 -0.95 3.22
N ARG A 84 -1.89 -0.75 3.71
CA ARG A 84 -1.64 -0.03 4.95
C ARG A 84 -1.72 1.49 4.79
N ILE A 85 -1.29 2.02 3.64
CA ILE A 85 -1.25 3.47 3.37
C ILE A 85 -2.62 3.97 2.89
N SER A 86 -3.33 3.16 2.13
CA SER A 86 -4.62 3.53 1.54
C SER A 86 -5.64 2.43 1.80
N PRO A 87 -6.28 2.42 2.98
CA PRO A 87 -7.34 1.47 3.31
C PRO A 87 -8.57 1.65 2.41
N ILE A 88 -8.69 2.81 1.75
CA ILE A 88 -9.70 3.06 0.73
C ILE A 88 -9.10 2.73 -0.64
N SER A 89 -9.58 1.65 -1.26
CA SER A 89 -9.04 1.11 -2.51
C SER A 89 -9.22 2.04 -3.70
N ALA A 90 -10.28 2.83 -3.71
CA ALA A 90 -10.53 3.84 -4.75
C ALA A 90 -11.51 4.90 -4.26
N TYR A 91 -11.31 6.14 -4.68
CA TYR A 91 -12.30 7.19 -4.55
C TYR A 91 -12.52 7.87 -5.90
N ALA A 92 -13.74 8.33 -6.15
CA ALA A 92 -14.07 9.06 -7.35
C ALA A 92 -14.80 10.34 -6.97
N PRO A 93 -14.28 11.53 -7.33
CA PRO A 93 -15.01 12.77 -7.13
C PRO A 93 -16.21 12.83 -8.11
N PHE A 94 -17.40 13.07 -7.56
CA PHE A 94 -18.61 13.28 -8.34
C PHE A 94 -18.99 14.76 -8.26
N GLY A 95 -19.00 15.43 -9.42
CA GLY A 95 -19.40 16.82 -9.56
C GLY A 95 -18.24 17.80 -9.48
N GLU A 96 -18.26 18.76 -10.39
CA GLU A 96 -17.46 19.98 -10.24
C GLU A 96 -18.13 20.86 -9.18
N SER A 97 -17.36 21.35 -8.23
CA SER A 97 -17.79 22.18 -7.09
C SER A 97 -18.33 23.57 -7.49
N THR A 98 -18.72 23.81 -8.73
CA THR A 98 -19.03 25.14 -9.26
C THR A 98 -20.45 25.38 -9.71
N THR A 99 -21.39 24.45 -9.59
CA THR A 99 -22.75 24.73 -10.08
C THR A 99 -23.88 24.19 -9.21
N THR A 100 -24.69 25.07 -8.80
CA THR A 100 -26.14 25.23 -8.47
C THR A 100 -27.07 23.97 -8.47
N ASN A 101 -26.61 22.75 -8.67
CA ASN A 101 -27.43 21.54 -8.74
C ASN A 101 -26.86 20.38 -7.89
N GLY A 102 -26.47 20.67 -6.66
CA GLY A 102 -25.91 19.69 -5.72
C GLY A 102 -26.74 18.42 -5.57
N SER A 103 -28.06 18.55 -5.44
CA SER A 103 -28.97 17.41 -5.26
C SER A 103 -28.91 16.38 -6.41
N ALA A 104 -28.72 16.81 -7.64
CA ALA A 104 -28.60 15.90 -8.80
C ALA A 104 -27.27 15.13 -8.80
N SER A 105 -26.21 15.70 -8.25
CA SER A 105 -24.90 15.07 -8.11
C SER A 105 -24.92 14.01 -7.03
N VAL A 106 -25.52 14.28 -5.87
CA VAL A 106 -25.66 13.32 -4.76
C VAL A 106 -26.49 12.10 -5.18
N THR A 107 -27.63 12.31 -5.84
CA THR A 107 -28.46 11.21 -6.32
C THR A 107 -27.71 10.30 -7.31
N LYS A 108 -26.94 10.88 -8.22
CA LYS A 108 -26.08 10.12 -9.14
C LYS A 108 -24.97 9.36 -8.42
N ALA A 109 -24.35 9.98 -7.41
CA ALA A 109 -23.32 9.34 -6.62
C ALA A 109 -23.87 8.09 -5.89
N HIS A 110 -25.04 8.18 -5.29
CA HIS A 110 -25.71 7.02 -4.67
C HIS A 110 -26.08 5.95 -5.70
N GLU A 111 -26.61 6.31 -6.87
CA GLU A 111 -26.93 5.36 -7.95
C GLU A 111 -25.68 4.61 -8.43
N VAL A 112 -24.56 5.31 -8.58
CA VAL A 112 -23.28 4.69 -8.96
C VAL A 112 -22.73 3.83 -7.83
N ALA A 113 -22.82 4.29 -6.58
CA ALA A 113 -22.41 3.49 -5.42
C ALA A 113 -23.20 2.18 -5.33
N ASP A 114 -24.50 2.20 -5.59
CA ASP A 114 -25.34 1.00 -5.59
C ASP A 114 -24.97 0.02 -6.73
N LYS A 115 -24.65 0.54 -7.90
CA LYS A 115 -24.13 -0.28 -9.01
C LYS A 115 -22.78 -0.92 -8.68
N ILE A 116 -21.89 -0.17 -8.04
CA ILE A 116 -20.57 -0.66 -7.64
C ILE A 116 -20.68 -1.71 -6.53
N ARG A 117 -21.58 -1.55 -5.56
CA ARG A 117 -21.83 -2.54 -4.49
C ARG A 117 -22.20 -3.92 -5.04
N GLY A 118 -22.87 -3.98 -6.19
CA GLY A 118 -23.20 -5.22 -6.88
C GLY A 118 -22.05 -5.87 -7.64
N THR A 119 -20.88 -5.24 -7.67
CA THR A 119 -19.73 -5.73 -8.44
C THR A 119 -18.92 -6.73 -7.62
N LYS A 120 -18.46 -7.81 -8.27
CA LYS A 120 -17.61 -8.82 -7.63
C LYS A 120 -16.30 -8.20 -7.14
N ASN A 121 -15.88 -8.56 -5.91
CA ASN A 121 -14.67 -8.09 -5.23
C ASN A 121 -14.77 -6.64 -4.67
N VAL A 122 -15.95 -6.09 -4.52
CA VAL A 122 -16.17 -4.84 -3.78
C VAL A 122 -16.74 -5.20 -2.42
N GLU A 123 -16.01 -4.88 -1.34
CA GLU A 123 -16.40 -5.20 0.04
C GLU A 123 -17.33 -4.13 0.60
N ALA A 124 -17.00 -2.87 0.41
CA ALA A 124 -17.80 -1.75 0.89
C ALA A 124 -17.71 -0.55 -0.06
N VAL A 125 -18.78 0.21 -0.12
CA VAL A 125 -18.86 1.50 -0.84
C VAL A 125 -19.61 2.48 0.01
N SER A 126 -19.05 3.66 0.18
CA SER A 126 -19.70 4.78 0.85
C SER A 126 -19.67 6.03 0.01
N VAL A 127 -20.61 6.93 0.25
CA VAL A 127 -20.71 8.24 -0.38
C VAL A 127 -20.48 9.29 0.69
N GLY A 128 -19.38 10.03 0.54
CA GLY A 128 -19.08 11.18 1.39
C GLY A 128 -19.30 12.49 0.62
N SER A 129 -19.59 13.56 1.34
CA SER A 129 -19.67 14.91 0.76
C SER A 129 -18.39 15.69 1.05
N ALA A 130 -18.00 16.60 0.13
CA ALA A 130 -16.90 17.52 0.40
C ALA A 130 -17.34 18.50 1.51
N ALA A 131 -16.59 18.59 2.61
CA ALA A 131 -16.94 19.44 3.74
C ALA A 131 -16.23 20.80 3.70
N GLY A 132 -15.18 20.94 2.91
CA GLY A 132 -14.40 22.18 2.84
C GLY A 132 -12.92 21.94 2.69
N VAL A 133 -12.13 22.94 3.07
CA VAL A 133 -10.67 22.92 3.03
C VAL A 133 -10.13 23.17 4.43
N ILE A 134 -9.14 22.40 4.84
CA ILE A 134 -8.43 22.58 6.09
C ILE A 134 -7.04 23.17 5.82
N GLU A 135 -6.64 24.13 6.66
CA GLU A 135 -5.30 24.68 6.63
C GLU A 135 -4.52 24.21 7.85
N TYR A 136 -3.30 23.73 7.65
CA TYR A 136 -2.42 23.31 8.73
C TYR A 136 -0.95 23.60 8.40
N THR A 137 -0.12 23.67 9.44
CA THR A 137 1.31 23.91 9.30
C THR A 137 2.05 22.59 9.44
N ALA A 138 2.69 22.13 8.36
CA ALA A 138 3.61 21.02 8.42
C ALA A 138 4.98 21.47 8.96
N LYS A 139 5.55 20.70 9.89
CA LYS A 139 6.87 20.93 10.49
C LYS A 139 7.77 19.71 10.31
N PRO A 140 8.28 19.47 9.12
CA PRO A 140 9.20 18.36 8.88
C PRO A 140 10.50 18.58 9.66
N ASP A 141 11.16 17.48 10.08
CA ASP A 141 12.32 17.55 10.97
C ASP A 141 13.53 18.28 10.38
N ASN A 142 13.65 18.34 9.05
CA ASN A 142 14.81 18.87 8.34
C ASN A 142 14.47 19.98 7.32
N ALA A 143 13.30 20.57 7.39
CA ALA A 143 12.88 21.60 6.44
C ALA A 143 12.10 22.73 7.15
N ASP A 144 11.96 23.86 6.45
CA ASP A 144 11.14 24.98 6.92
C ASP A 144 9.67 24.59 7.02
N SER A 145 8.97 25.21 7.96
CA SER A 145 7.53 25.01 8.14
C SER A 145 6.77 25.47 6.90
N ALA A 146 5.85 24.65 6.40
CA ALA A 146 5.00 24.96 5.26
C ALA A 146 3.53 24.95 5.67
N ASN A 147 2.78 25.97 5.20
CA ASN A 147 1.32 25.96 5.33
C ASN A 147 0.73 25.19 4.17
N LEU A 148 0.01 24.14 4.50
CA LEU A 148 -0.61 23.23 3.54
C LEU A 148 -2.13 23.37 3.63
N LYS A 149 -2.80 23.02 2.52
CA LYS A 149 -4.26 22.97 2.41
C LYS A 149 -4.66 21.61 1.86
N ASP A 150 -5.61 21.00 2.51
CA ASP A 150 -6.16 19.73 2.09
C ASP A 150 -7.70 19.73 2.14
N ASN A 151 -8.28 18.82 1.38
CA ASN A 151 -9.72 18.65 1.35
C ASN A 151 -10.21 17.90 2.58
N VAL A 152 -11.39 18.31 3.06
CA VAL A 152 -12.11 17.66 4.15
C VAL A 152 -13.34 16.99 3.60
N ILE A 153 -13.58 15.75 4.01
CA ILE A 153 -14.73 14.95 3.60
C ILE A 153 -15.63 14.73 4.80
N ALA A 154 -16.91 14.95 4.64
CA ALA A 154 -17.91 14.58 5.62
C ALA A 154 -18.35 13.13 5.38
N LEU A 155 -18.22 12.29 6.41
CA LEU A 155 -18.56 10.88 6.35
C LEU A 155 -19.21 10.46 7.68
N SER A 156 -20.27 9.66 7.61
CA SER A 156 -20.89 9.12 8.82
C SER A 156 -19.95 8.11 9.53
N ASN A 157 -20.07 7.99 10.84
CA ASN A 157 -19.27 7.01 11.58
C ASN A 157 -19.48 5.58 11.06
N ASP A 158 -20.71 5.22 10.71
CA ASP A 158 -21.02 3.91 10.14
C ASP A 158 -20.34 3.67 8.78
N ASP A 159 -20.27 4.71 7.95
CA ASP A 159 -19.61 4.63 6.65
C ASP A 159 -18.10 4.65 6.79
N LEU A 160 -17.57 5.44 7.72
CA LEU A 160 -16.15 5.42 8.06
C LEU A 160 -15.70 4.01 8.46
N HIS A 161 -16.46 3.35 9.35
CA HIS A 161 -16.13 1.98 9.78
C HIS A 161 -16.23 0.93 8.68
N LYS A 162 -17.08 1.17 7.67
CA LYS A 162 -17.21 0.26 6.52
C LYS A 162 -16.05 0.37 5.53
N VAL A 163 -15.59 1.59 5.25
CA VAL A 163 -14.64 1.83 4.16
C VAL A 163 -13.21 2.02 4.65
N ALA A 164 -13.00 2.44 5.90
CA ALA A 164 -11.69 2.64 6.50
C ALA A 164 -11.35 1.50 7.47
N THR A 165 -10.64 0.50 6.96
CA THR A 165 -10.16 -0.62 7.78
C THR A 165 -9.14 -0.12 8.81
N GLY A 166 -9.39 -0.31 10.08
CA GLY A 166 -8.51 0.17 11.16
C GLY A 166 -9.11 1.30 11.99
N GLU A 167 -10.14 1.98 11.49
CA GLU A 167 -10.90 2.98 12.25
C GLU A 167 -12.11 2.39 12.98
N SER A 168 -12.21 1.05 13.04
CA SER A 168 -13.25 0.36 13.81
C SER A 168 -13.23 0.81 15.28
N GLY A 169 -14.31 1.42 15.74
CA GLY A 169 -14.43 1.97 17.09
C GLY A 169 -14.10 3.45 17.23
N THR A 170 -13.62 4.12 16.21
CA THR A 170 -13.47 5.57 16.21
C THR A 170 -14.82 6.22 15.96
N ASN A 171 -15.36 6.91 16.95
CA ASN A 171 -16.59 7.71 16.84
C ASN A 171 -16.23 9.17 16.84
N LEU A 172 -16.23 9.80 15.66
CA LEU A 172 -16.04 11.23 15.51
C LEU A 172 -17.22 12.01 16.10
N LYS A 173 -16.88 13.00 16.92
CA LYS A 173 -17.83 13.98 17.42
C LYS A 173 -17.91 15.18 16.50
N ASN A 174 -18.95 16.00 16.69
CA ASN A 174 -19.18 17.17 15.84
C ASN A 174 -18.15 18.30 16.01
N ASP A 175 -17.30 18.24 17.01
CA ASP A 175 -16.21 19.18 17.27
C ASP A 175 -14.84 18.60 16.93
N GLU A 176 -14.80 17.42 16.29
CA GLU A 176 -13.57 16.69 15.99
C GLU A 176 -13.35 16.53 14.47
N VAL A 177 -12.08 16.49 14.09
CA VAL A 177 -11.64 16.14 12.73
C VAL A 177 -10.62 15.03 12.79
N LEU A 178 -10.85 13.97 12.04
CA LEU A 178 -9.91 12.86 11.91
C LEU A 178 -8.75 13.30 11.02
N VAL A 179 -7.54 13.22 11.56
CA VAL A 179 -6.31 13.65 10.88
C VAL A 179 -5.52 12.42 10.47
N PRO A 180 -5.17 12.26 9.18
CA PRO A 180 -4.33 11.18 8.69
C PRO A 180 -3.05 11.04 9.52
N GLN A 181 -2.62 9.79 9.76
CA GLN A 181 -1.45 9.53 10.61
C GLN A 181 -0.19 10.22 10.10
N ASP A 182 0.03 10.26 8.79
CA ASP A 182 1.21 10.89 8.18
C ASP A 182 1.21 12.40 8.41
N ILE A 183 0.03 13.02 8.29
CA ILE A 183 -0.15 14.45 8.50
C ILE A 183 -0.05 14.77 9.99
N TRP A 184 -0.55 13.90 10.86
CA TRP A 184 -0.42 14.05 12.30
C TRP A 184 1.05 14.14 12.72
N ASP A 185 1.87 13.24 12.20
CA ASP A 185 3.29 13.20 12.54
C ASP A 185 4.07 14.40 11.95
N LEU A 186 3.67 14.87 10.76
CA LEU A 186 4.23 16.07 10.13
C LEU A 186 3.80 17.38 10.80
N GLY A 187 2.54 17.49 11.21
CA GLY A 187 1.98 18.69 11.83
C GLY A 187 2.32 18.86 13.30
N LYS A 188 2.80 17.78 13.95
CA LYS A 188 3.08 17.75 15.39
C LYS A 188 1.90 18.27 16.24
N PHE A 189 0.70 17.81 15.89
CA PHE A 189 -0.52 18.19 16.56
C PHE A 189 -0.53 17.73 18.02
N ASP A 190 -1.13 18.53 18.88
CA ASP A 190 -1.33 18.25 20.29
C ASP A 190 -2.81 18.44 20.70
N ASN A 191 -3.12 18.13 21.96
CA ASN A 191 -4.48 18.24 22.47
C ASN A 191 -5.03 19.68 22.51
N ASN A 192 -4.16 20.68 22.41
CA ASN A 192 -4.53 22.12 22.41
C ASN A 192 -4.61 22.68 20.99
N THR A 193 -4.16 21.95 20.00
CA THR A 193 -4.25 22.35 18.59
C THR A 193 -5.72 22.47 18.18
N ARG A 194 -6.05 23.51 17.41
CA ARG A 194 -7.32 23.66 16.73
C ARG A 194 -7.04 23.82 15.24
N LEU A 195 -7.77 23.09 14.46
CA LEU A 195 -7.68 23.14 13.01
C LEU A 195 -8.88 23.90 12.46
N LYS A 196 -8.62 24.83 11.54
CA LYS A 196 -9.67 25.60 10.88
C LYS A 196 -10.10 24.91 9.61
N VAL A 197 -11.38 24.62 9.53
CA VAL A 197 -12.02 24.12 8.31
C VAL A 197 -12.81 25.26 7.72
N SER A 198 -12.49 25.61 6.50
CA SER A 198 -13.13 26.72 5.77
C SER A 198 -14.00 26.18 4.65
N GLY A 199 -15.20 26.69 4.53
CA GLY A 199 -16.14 26.37 3.47
C GLY A 199 -17.00 27.56 3.08
N PRO A 200 -17.97 27.40 2.17
CA PRO A 200 -18.82 28.50 1.67
C PRO A 200 -19.63 29.24 2.73
N LEU A 201 -20.00 28.59 3.83
CA LEU A 201 -20.77 29.17 4.92
C LEU A 201 -19.92 29.86 6.00
N GLY A 202 -18.60 29.62 5.99
CA GLY A 202 -17.69 30.18 6.97
C GLY A 202 -16.59 29.22 7.40
N GLU A 203 -16.04 29.54 8.56
CA GLU A 203 -14.96 28.78 9.17
C GLU A 203 -15.39 28.21 10.53
N ILE A 204 -14.96 26.99 10.81
CA ILE A 204 -15.13 26.37 12.13
C ILE A 204 -13.78 25.87 12.64
N GLU A 205 -13.62 25.87 13.96
CA GLU A 205 -12.44 25.33 14.61
C GLU A 205 -12.76 23.95 15.20
N LEU A 206 -11.98 22.95 14.81
CA LEU A 206 -12.15 21.56 15.20
C LEU A 206 -10.93 21.04 15.97
N LYS A 207 -11.18 20.09 16.85
CA LYS A 207 -10.14 19.38 17.57
C LYS A 207 -9.61 18.24 16.72
N PRO A 208 -8.29 18.16 16.46
CA PRO A 208 -7.72 17.05 15.73
C PRO A 208 -7.75 15.76 16.56
N VAL A 209 -8.13 14.67 15.92
CA VAL A 209 -8.08 13.30 16.42
C VAL A 209 -7.20 12.50 15.49
N LYS A 210 -6.21 11.78 16.03
CA LYS A 210 -5.30 10.98 15.23
C LYS A 210 -6.03 9.78 14.65
N ALA A 211 -5.94 9.61 13.34
CA ALA A 211 -6.37 8.38 12.67
C ALA A 211 -5.41 7.22 12.99
N ASN A 212 -5.94 6.01 13.06
CA ASN A 212 -5.12 4.79 13.20
C ASN A 212 -4.55 4.35 11.85
N THR A 213 -5.05 4.91 10.77
CA THR A 213 -4.68 4.59 9.39
C THR A 213 -4.17 5.84 8.67
N LYS A 214 -3.51 5.63 7.54
CA LYS A 214 -3.01 6.69 6.66
C LYS A 214 -4.07 7.04 5.62
N GLU A 215 -5.19 7.60 6.09
CA GLU A 215 -6.24 8.08 5.18
C GLU A 215 -5.70 9.19 4.28
N PRO A 216 -6.11 9.27 3.01
CA PRO A 216 -5.63 10.30 2.09
C PRO A 216 -6.28 11.67 2.30
N PHE A 217 -7.21 11.82 3.26
CA PHE A 217 -7.98 13.04 3.50
C PHE A 217 -8.44 13.15 4.96
N PHE A 218 -8.76 14.38 5.35
CA PHE A 218 -9.37 14.67 6.63
C PHE A 218 -10.85 14.28 6.62
N VAL A 219 -11.34 13.73 7.74
CA VAL A 219 -12.75 13.32 7.85
C VAL A 219 -13.41 14.06 9.01
N VAL A 220 -14.63 14.54 8.78
CA VAL A 220 -15.50 15.16 9.79
C VAL A 220 -16.87 14.47 9.80
N SER A 221 -17.64 14.70 10.85
CA SER A 221 -19.03 14.21 10.90
C SER A 221 -19.90 14.93 9.85
N PRO A 222 -20.99 14.32 9.38
CA PRO A 222 -21.91 14.98 8.44
C PRO A 222 -22.49 16.29 8.99
N GLU A 223 -22.79 16.34 10.29
CA GLU A 223 -23.31 17.52 10.96
C GLU A 223 -22.30 18.68 10.94
N THR A 224 -21.02 18.36 11.14
CA THR A 224 -19.93 19.33 11.04
C THR A 224 -19.74 19.80 9.59
N GLY A 225 -19.77 18.87 8.63
CA GLY A 225 -19.72 19.19 7.21
C GLY A 225 -20.83 20.14 6.80
N ALA A 226 -22.06 19.91 7.24
CA ALA A 226 -23.21 20.75 6.95
C ALA A 226 -23.07 22.18 7.49
N GLN A 227 -22.30 22.42 8.57
CA GLN A 227 -22.06 23.76 9.12
C GLN A 227 -21.18 24.63 8.23
N VAL A 228 -20.32 24.03 7.45
CA VAL A 228 -19.38 24.74 6.55
C VAL A 228 -19.81 24.70 5.09
N GLN A 229 -20.67 23.76 4.72
CA GLN A 229 -21.27 23.65 3.39
C GLN A 229 -22.57 24.48 3.28
N ASN A 230 -22.91 24.85 2.04
CA ASN A 230 -24.18 25.51 1.79
C ASN A 230 -25.34 24.56 2.13
N ALA A 231 -26.34 25.05 2.85
CA ALA A 231 -27.53 24.28 3.29
C ALA A 231 -28.39 23.68 2.15
N SER A 232 -28.01 23.89 0.89
CA SER A 232 -28.64 23.30 -0.28
C SER A 232 -28.01 21.95 -0.70
N ASP A 233 -27.02 21.46 0.06
CA ASP A 233 -26.31 20.21 -0.25
C ASP A 233 -26.32 19.31 1.01
N PRO A 234 -27.39 18.54 1.25
CA PRO A 234 -27.43 17.51 2.28
C PRO A 234 -26.68 16.26 1.84
#